data_30b7dcf354523b19c249f00d505035ec
#
_entry.id   30b7dcf354523b19c249f00d505035ec
#
_cell.length_a   1.000
_cell.length_b   1.000
_cell.length_c   1.000
_cell.angle_alpha   90.00
_cell.angle_beta   90.00
_cell.angle_gamma   90.00
#
_symmetry.space_group_name_H-M   'P 1'
#
loop_
_entity.id
_entity.type
_entity.pdbx_description
1 polymer ?
#
loop_
_entity_poly.entity_id
_entity_poly.type
_entity_poly.pdbx_seq_one_letter_code
_entity_poly.pdbx_strand_id
1 'polypeptide(L)'
;MKYDFPKLDLHLHLDGSMLPESAWEMAKERNIKLPADNIEDFKKFIIVTADCRSVNDYLERFEMPLQIMQDSAAISRTAMELVELLASQGLVYAEIRFAPQLHTRNGLTQKDAIEAVIDGVNKGMEKCPSIKIGVICCTMSVGPETANMEEN
;
A
#
# COMPACT_ATOMS: atom_id res chain seq x y z
N MET A 1 26.22 10.75 -9.71
CA MET A 1 25.49 11.88 -10.36
C MET A 1 24.05 11.81 -9.92
N LYS A 2 23.55 12.82 -9.20
CA LYS A 2 22.12 12.99 -8.97
C LYS A 2 21.54 13.61 -10.26
N TYR A 3 20.78 12.85 -11.02
CA TYR A 3 20.05 13.39 -12.16
C TYR A 3 18.92 14.27 -11.63
N ASP A 4 18.94 15.55 -11.97
CA ASP A 4 17.97 16.56 -11.55
C ASP A 4 16.89 16.74 -12.64
N PHE A 5 16.20 15.64 -12.97
CA PHE A 5 15.06 15.68 -13.89
C PHE A 5 13.83 15.02 -13.25
N PRO A 6 12.63 15.44 -13.67
CA PRO A 6 11.38 14.89 -13.18
C PRO A 6 11.28 13.39 -13.43
N LYS A 7 10.86 12.63 -12.42
CA LYS A 7 10.68 11.17 -12.50
C LYS A 7 9.21 10.82 -12.54
N LEU A 8 8.90 9.72 -13.22
CA LEU A 8 7.57 9.11 -13.23
C LEU A 8 7.69 7.66 -12.78
N ASP A 9 6.63 7.13 -12.16
CA ASP A 9 6.46 5.70 -11.94
C ASP A 9 5.01 5.30 -12.29
N LEU A 10 4.85 4.36 -13.22
CA LEU A 10 3.55 3.92 -13.73
C LEU A 10 3.15 2.55 -13.19
N HIS A 11 3.92 1.96 -12.25
CA HIS A 11 3.65 0.62 -11.74
C HIS A 11 4.08 0.45 -10.29
N LEU A 12 3.29 1.02 -9.38
CA LEU A 12 3.46 0.88 -7.92
C LEU A 12 2.28 0.15 -7.30
N HIS A 13 2.55 -0.74 -6.36
CA HIS A 13 1.53 -1.41 -5.56
C HIS A 13 1.40 -0.72 -4.19
N LEU A 14 0.17 -0.37 -3.80
CA LEU A 14 -0.08 0.31 -2.53
C LEU A 14 0.32 -0.55 -1.31
N ASP A 15 -0.16 -1.78 -1.29
CA ASP A 15 0.10 -2.75 -0.23
C ASP A 15 1.58 -3.12 -0.10
N GLY A 16 2.27 -3.26 -1.25
CA GLY A 16 3.71 -3.52 -1.29
C GLY A 16 4.59 -2.30 -0.98
N SER A 17 4.01 -1.13 -0.80
CA SER A 17 4.73 0.13 -0.57
C SER A 17 4.56 0.69 0.84
N MET A 18 3.93 -0.07 1.75
CA MET A 18 3.77 0.33 3.14
C MET A 18 5.13 0.48 3.83
N LEU A 19 5.34 1.62 4.51
CA LEU A 19 6.57 1.87 5.26
C LEU A 19 6.66 0.91 6.46
N PRO A 20 7.80 0.25 6.68
CA PRO A 20 7.96 -0.71 7.78
C PRO A 20 7.67 -0.12 9.16
N GLU A 21 8.06 1.12 9.40
CA GLU A 21 7.80 1.83 10.66
C GLU A 21 6.29 2.01 10.87
N SER A 22 5.59 2.47 9.84
CA SER A 22 4.14 2.67 9.89
C SER A 22 3.39 1.33 10.02
N ALA A 23 3.86 0.29 9.32
CA ALA A 23 3.33 -1.06 9.47
C ALA A 23 3.45 -1.57 10.91
N TRP A 24 4.62 -1.35 11.53
CA TRP A 24 4.88 -1.72 12.92
C TRP A 24 3.94 -1.01 13.91
N GLU A 25 3.79 0.31 13.76
CA GLU A 25 2.90 1.12 14.59
C GLU A 25 1.44 0.71 14.44
N MET A 26 0.96 0.67 13.18
CA MET A 26 -0.44 0.33 12.88
C MET A 26 -0.82 -1.09 13.29
N ALA A 27 0.10 -2.05 13.19
CA ALA A 27 -0.14 -3.41 13.65
C ALA A 27 -0.31 -3.47 15.18
N LYS A 28 0.51 -2.73 15.94
CA LYS A 28 0.38 -2.62 17.40
C LYS A 28 -0.93 -1.96 17.83
N GLU A 29 -1.30 -0.85 17.19
CA GLU A 29 -2.57 -0.16 17.45
C GLU A 29 -3.79 -1.07 17.26
N ARG A 30 -3.70 -2.02 16.32
CA ARG A 30 -4.75 -2.97 15.95
C ARG A 30 -4.64 -4.33 16.64
N ASN A 31 -3.66 -4.49 17.55
CA ASN A 31 -3.36 -5.76 18.22
C ASN A 31 -3.12 -6.93 17.24
N ILE A 32 -2.57 -6.63 16.06
CA ILE A 32 -2.17 -7.64 15.08
C ILE A 32 -0.87 -8.30 15.57
N LYS A 33 -0.84 -9.63 15.54
CA LYS A 33 0.35 -10.39 15.95
C LYS A 33 1.49 -10.11 14.98
N LEU A 34 2.56 -9.55 15.49
CA LEU A 34 3.78 -9.30 14.73
C LEU A 34 4.66 -10.56 14.66
N PRO A 35 5.37 -10.79 13.54
CA PRO A 35 6.30 -11.91 13.36
C PRO A 35 7.64 -11.70 14.07
N ALA A 36 7.84 -10.57 14.74
CA ALA A 36 9.08 -10.18 15.41
C ALA A 36 8.81 -9.38 16.69
N ASP A 37 9.75 -9.40 17.62
CA ASP A 37 9.64 -8.71 18.91
C ASP A 37 10.17 -7.25 18.86
N ASN A 38 10.88 -6.89 17.80
CA ASN A 38 11.45 -5.56 17.61
C ASN A 38 11.36 -5.12 16.13
N ILE A 39 11.49 -3.81 15.92
CA ILE A 39 11.34 -3.18 14.60
C ILE A 39 12.42 -3.62 13.59
N GLU A 40 13.65 -3.86 14.04
CA GLU A 40 14.76 -4.21 13.15
C GLU A 40 14.57 -5.62 12.54
N ASP A 41 14.08 -6.57 13.33
CA ASP A 41 13.75 -7.91 12.82
C ASP A 41 12.45 -7.88 12.00
N PHE A 42 11.48 -7.04 12.37
CA PHE A 42 10.28 -6.82 11.57
C PHE A 42 10.60 -6.26 10.18
N LYS A 43 11.54 -5.31 10.07
CA LYS A 43 12.00 -4.79 8.78
C LYS A 43 12.56 -5.89 7.87
N LYS A 44 13.34 -6.81 8.43
CA LYS A 44 13.87 -7.95 7.67
C LYS A 44 12.77 -8.88 7.15
N PHE A 45 11.66 -8.96 7.88
CA PHE A 45 10.50 -9.76 7.49
C PHE A 45 9.68 -9.10 6.38
N ILE A 46 9.39 -7.79 6.48
CA ILE A 46 8.48 -7.09 5.56
C ILE A 46 9.17 -6.61 4.28
N ILE A 47 10.47 -6.31 4.33
CA ILE A 47 11.22 -5.84 3.17
C ILE A 47 11.65 -7.04 2.31
N VAL A 48 11.34 -6.98 1.02
CA VAL A 48 11.82 -7.96 0.05
C VAL A 48 13.31 -7.74 -0.19
N THR A 49 14.10 -8.75 0.11
CA THR A 49 15.56 -8.72 -0.06
C THR A 49 15.98 -9.40 -1.37
N ALA A 50 17.21 -9.17 -1.82
CA ALA A 50 17.73 -9.71 -3.09
C ALA A 50 17.82 -11.25 -3.11
N ASP A 51 17.70 -11.92 -1.96
CA ASP A 51 17.69 -13.38 -1.81
C ASP A 51 16.29 -14.00 -1.88
N CYS A 52 15.25 -13.22 -2.14
CA CYS A 52 13.91 -13.72 -2.41
C CYS A 52 13.94 -14.66 -3.64
N ARG A 53 13.63 -15.94 -3.42
CA ARG A 53 13.89 -17.01 -4.41
C ARG A 53 12.65 -17.46 -5.18
N SER A 54 11.47 -17.09 -4.72
CA SER A 54 10.21 -17.52 -5.34
C SER A 54 9.15 -16.42 -5.30
N VAL A 55 8.19 -16.51 -6.23
CA VAL A 55 7.00 -15.65 -6.22
C VAL A 55 6.18 -15.86 -4.94
N ASN A 56 6.16 -17.09 -4.40
CA ASN A 56 5.44 -17.37 -3.15
C ASN A 56 6.10 -16.66 -1.96
N ASP A 57 7.43 -16.69 -1.83
CA ASP A 57 8.15 -15.96 -0.77
C ASP A 57 7.92 -14.45 -0.87
N TYR A 58 7.77 -13.94 -2.10
CA TYR A 58 7.42 -12.56 -2.36
C TYR A 58 5.99 -12.26 -1.90
N LEU A 59 5.01 -13.09 -2.28
CA LEU A 59 3.60 -12.91 -1.95
C LEU A 59 3.32 -13.03 -0.44
N GLU A 60 4.03 -13.88 0.29
CA GLU A 60 3.89 -13.99 1.74
C GLU A 60 4.17 -12.67 2.47
N ARG A 61 5.03 -11.82 1.92
CA ARG A 61 5.37 -10.51 2.50
C ARG A 61 4.25 -9.48 2.36
N PHE A 62 3.32 -9.68 1.43
CA PHE A 62 2.13 -8.84 1.28
C PHE A 62 1.05 -9.15 2.32
N GLU A 63 1.06 -10.32 2.95
CA GLU A 63 0.02 -10.69 3.90
C GLU A 63 0.00 -9.76 5.12
N MET A 64 1.15 -9.32 5.60
CA MET A 64 1.22 -8.40 6.74
C MET A 64 0.63 -7.01 6.42
N PRO A 65 1.01 -6.31 5.34
CA PRO A 65 0.32 -5.10 4.90
C PRO A 65 -1.18 -5.29 4.69
N LEU A 66 -1.60 -6.40 4.08
CA LEU A 66 -3.02 -6.69 3.86
C LEU A 66 -3.78 -6.90 5.17
N GLN A 67 -3.20 -7.53 6.19
CA GLN A 67 -3.83 -7.64 7.52
C GLN A 67 -4.00 -6.28 8.20
N ILE A 68 -3.08 -5.35 8.00
CA ILE A 68 -3.12 -4.01 8.57
C ILE A 68 -4.15 -3.13 7.85
N MET A 69 -4.20 -3.20 6.53
CA MET A 69 -5.05 -2.36 5.67
C MET A 69 -6.49 -2.87 5.58
N GLN A 70 -7.13 -3.17 6.73
CA GLN A 70 -8.51 -3.65 6.79
C GLN A 70 -9.48 -2.63 7.41
N ASP A 71 -9.05 -1.38 7.55
CA ASP A 71 -9.88 -0.24 7.93
C ASP A 71 -9.48 1.02 7.14
N SER A 72 -10.42 1.95 7.01
CA SER A 72 -10.24 3.18 6.22
C SER A 72 -9.08 4.04 6.71
N ALA A 73 -8.81 4.06 8.02
CA ALA A 73 -7.72 4.87 8.59
C ALA A 73 -6.35 4.33 8.19
N ALA A 74 -6.14 3.00 8.26
CA ALA A 74 -4.90 2.37 7.84
C ALA A 74 -4.67 2.53 6.33
N ILE A 75 -5.70 2.34 5.51
CA ILE A 75 -5.62 2.49 4.05
C ILE A 75 -5.27 3.94 3.68
N SER A 76 -5.99 4.91 4.24
CA SER A 76 -5.75 6.35 3.98
C SER A 76 -4.35 6.77 4.44
N ARG A 77 -3.90 6.32 5.63
CA ARG A 77 -2.55 6.60 6.12
C ARG A 77 -1.48 6.04 5.19
N THR A 78 -1.60 4.78 4.79
CA THR A 78 -0.65 4.14 3.87
C THR A 78 -0.56 4.88 2.53
N ALA A 79 -1.71 5.26 1.96
CA ALA A 79 -1.74 6.00 0.70
C ALA A 79 -1.12 7.39 0.83
N MET A 80 -1.40 8.12 1.91
CA MET A 80 -0.83 9.45 2.17
C MET A 80 0.69 9.38 2.32
N GLU A 81 1.20 8.46 3.15
CA GLU A 81 2.63 8.30 3.40
C GLU A 81 3.39 7.87 2.14
N LEU A 82 2.77 7.05 1.27
CA LEU A 82 3.34 6.69 -0.02
C LEU A 82 3.50 7.92 -0.93
N VAL A 83 2.51 8.80 -1.01
CA VAL A 83 2.62 10.05 -1.79
C VAL A 83 3.75 10.92 -1.28
N GLU A 84 3.87 11.09 0.05
CA GLU A 84 4.96 11.85 0.67
C GLU A 84 6.34 11.25 0.34
N LEU A 85 6.46 9.91 0.40
CA LEU A 85 7.69 9.20 0.04
C LEU A 85 8.07 9.43 -1.42
N LEU A 86 7.13 9.26 -2.35
CA LEU A 86 7.37 9.43 -3.78
C LEU A 86 7.78 10.87 -4.13
N ALA A 87 7.13 11.86 -3.53
CA ALA A 87 7.50 13.27 -3.68
C ALA A 87 8.92 13.53 -3.16
N SER A 88 9.30 12.95 -2.01
CA SER A 88 10.65 13.07 -1.45
C SER A 88 11.74 12.48 -2.34
N GLN A 89 11.38 11.48 -3.16
CA GLN A 89 12.26 10.85 -4.14
C GLN A 89 12.34 11.61 -5.48
N GLY A 90 11.61 12.73 -5.60
CA GLY A 90 11.61 13.58 -6.79
C GLY A 90 10.69 13.09 -7.92
N LEU A 91 9.68 12.26 -7.61
CA LEU A 91 8.64 11.93 -8.57
C LEU A 91 7.68 13.12 -8.71
N VAL A 92 7.25 13.36 -9.95
CA VAL A 92 6.24 14.37 -10.28
C VAL A 92 4.90 13.75 -10.67
N TYR A 93 4.91 12.45 -11.01
CA TYR A 93 3.72 11.65 -11.31
C TYR A 93 3.95 10.19 -10.94
N ALA A 94 2.91 9.54 -10.38
CA ALA A 94 2.91 8.10 -10.18
C ALA A 94 1.50 7.50 -10.34
N GLU A 95 1.43 6.22 -10.74
CA GLU A 95 0.20 5.41 -10.76
C GLU A 95 0.28 4.33 -9.70
N ILE A 96 -0.57 4.46 -8.68
CA ILE A 96 -0.64 3.53 -7.55
C ILE A 96 -1.79 2.56 -7.81
N ARG A 97 -1.50 1.26 -7.83
CA ARG A 97 -2.50 0.20 -8.00
C ARG A 97 -2.72 -0.59 -6.74
N PHE A 98 -3.95 -1.06 -6.55
CA PHE A 98 -4.33 -1.97 -5.48
C PHE A 98 -5.57 -2.76 -5.88
N ALA A 99 -5.86 -3.84 -5.17
CA ALA A 99 -7.04 -4.68 -5.38
C ALA A 99 -8.03 -4.46 -4.23
N PRO A 100 -9.12 -3.68 -4.42
CA PRO A 100 -10.05 -3.32 -3.34
C PRO A 100 -10.63 -4.52 -2.59
N GLN A 101 -10.89 -5.64 -3.29
CA GLN A 101 -11.41 -6.87 -2.69
C GLN A 101 -10.50 -7.49 -1.61
N LEU A 102 -9.21 -7.17 -1.58
CA LEU A 102 -8.28 -7.68 -0.56
C LEU A 102 -8.42 -6.94 0.79
N HIS A 103 -9.15 -5.84 0.83
CA HIS A 103 -9.30 -4.95 1.99
C HIS A 103 -10.68 -5.03 2.65
N THR A 104 -11.43 -6.09 2.38
CA THR A 104 -12.83 -6.26 2.84
C THR A 104 -13.01 -7.26 4.00
N ARG A 105 -11.91 -7.82 4.52
CA ARG A 105 -11.93 -8.91 5.54
C ARG A 105 -12.62 -8.50 6.86
N ASN A 106 -12.56 -7.21 7.21
CA ASN A 106 -13.13 -6.66 8.45
C ASN A 106 -14.41 -5.85 8.24
N GLY A 107 -15.10 -6.08 7.11
CA GLY A 107 -16.43 -5.51 6.85
C GLY A 107 -16.45 -4.21 6.06
N LEU A 108 -15.30 -3.71 5.57
CA LEU A 108 -15.31 -2.68 4.54
C LEU A 108 -15.90 -3.23 3.24
N THR A 109 -16.61 -2.39 2.51
CA THR A 109 -16.92 -2.65 1.09
C THR A 109 -15.71 -2.28 0.22
N GLN A 110 -15.67 -2.77 -1.03
CA GLN A 110 -14.65 -2.33 -1.98
C GLN A 110 -14.71 -0.81 -2.22
N LYS A 111 -15.92 -0.25 -2.25
CA LYS A 111 -16.14 1.19 -2.34
C LYS A 111 -15.49 1.95 -1.18
N ASP A 112 -15.68 1.50 0.06
CA ASP A 112 -15.05 2.13 1.24
C ASP A 112 -13.53 2.09 1.14
N ALA A 113 -12.96 0.98 0.66
CA ALA A 113 -11.52 0.85 0.45
C ALA A 113 -11.01 1.83 -0.63
N ILE A 114 -11.73 2.00 -1.74
CA ILE A 114 -11.41 2.95 -2.80
C ILE A 114 -11.46 4.40 -2.27
N GLU A 115 -12.54 4.74 -1.56
CA GLU A 115 -12.70 6.08 -0.96
C GLU A 115 -11.58 6.40 0.04
N ALA A 116 -11.15 5.41 0.83
CA ALA A 116 -10.04 5.57 1.77
C ALA A 116 -8.70 5.80 1.06
N VAL A 117 -8.43 5.12 -0.06
CA VAL A 117 -7.22 5.37 -0.87
C VAL A 117 -7.26 6.77 -1.47
N ILE A 118 -8.40 7.18 -2.04
CA ILE A 118 -8.56 8.52 -2.63
C ILE A 118 -8.37 9.62 -1.57
N ASP A 119 -8.93 9.43 -0.38
CA ASP A 119 -8.73 10.34 0.76
C ASP A 119 -7.25 10.49 1.12
N GLY A 120 -6.53 9.37 1.27
CA GLY A 120 -5.10 9.37 1.59
C GLY A 120 -4.26 10.03 0.49
N VAL A 121 -4.51 9.69 -0.75
CA VAL A 121 -3.83 10.29 -1.92
C VAL A 121 -4.05 11.81 -1.97
N ASN A 122 -5.28 12.27 -1.77
CA ASN A 122 -5.58 13.71 -1.76
C ASN A 122 -4.84 14.43 -0.62
N LYS A 123 -4.86 13.89 0.60
CA LYS A 123 -4.09 14.42 1.74
C LYS A 123 -2.59 14.49 1.44
N GLY A 124 -2.04 13.46 0.81
CA GLY A 124 -0.63 13.43 0.41
C GLY A 124 -0.30 14.49 -0.65
N MET A 125 -1.16 14.66 -1.66
CA MET A 125 -0.99 15.69 -2.70
C MET A 125 -1.18 17.11 -2.17
N GLU A 126 -2.03 17.32 -1.16
CA GLU A 126 -2.14 18.62 -0.46
C GLU A 126 -0.85 18.99 0.26
N LYS A 127 -0.21 18.02 0.92
CA LYS A 127 1.10 18.22 1.57
C LYS A 127 2.25 18.37 0.56
N CYS A 128 2.16 17.65 -0.56
CA CYS A 128 3.19 17.58 -1.59
C CYS A 128 2.64 18.00 -2.97
N PRO A 129 2.39 19.30 -3.22
CA PRO A 129 1.72 19.76 -4.44
C PRO A 129 2.54 19.57 -5.73
N SER A 130 3.81 19.19 -5.61
CA SER A 130 4.71 18.92 -6.74
C SER A 130 4.46 17.58 -7.43
N ILE A 131 3.73 16.65 -6.80
CA ILE A 131 3.42 15.34 -7.37
C ILE A 131 1.94 15.22 -7.72
N LYS A 132 1.65 14.46 -8.78
CA LYS A 132 0.28 14.03 -9.14
C LYS A 132 0.20 12.51 -9.09
N ILE A 133 -0.92 11.98 -8.60
CA ILE A 133 -1.14 10.56 -8.44
C ILE A 133 -2.38 10.12 -9.22
N GLY A 134 -2.23 9.06 -10.02
CA GLY A 134 -3.32 8.25 -10.55
C GLY A 134 -3.57 7.03 -9.65
N VAL A 135 -4.82 6.63 -9.46
CA VAL A 135 -5.19 5.41 -8.72
C VAL A 135 -5.77 4.40 -9.70
N ILE A 136 -5.28 3.16 -9.64
CA ILE A 136 -5.74 2.05 -10.47
C ILE A 136 -6.33 0.98 -9.56
N CYS A 137 -7.63 0.71 -9.71
CA CYS A 137 -8.30 -0.41 -9.06
C CYS A 137 -8.10 -1.68 -9.90
N CYS A 138 -7.51 -2.71 -9.32
CA CYS A 138 -7.27 -3.99 -9.96
C CYS A 138 -8.32 -5.01 -9.54
N THR A 139 -8.79 -5.83 -10.48
CA THR A 139 -9.57 -7.04 -10.19
C THR A 139 -8.63 -8.23 -10.11
N MET A 140 -8.74 -9.02 -9.05
CA MET A 140 -7.96 -10.25 -8.89
C MET A 140 -8.76 -11.45 -9.42
N SER A 141 -8.07 -12.39 -10.06
CA SER A 141 -8.67 -13.65 -10.54
C SER A 141 -8.78 -14.73 -9.43
N VAL A 142 -8.78 -14.33 -8.18
CA VAL A 142 -8.91 -15.21 -7.01
C VAL A 142 -10.23 -14.93 -6.29
N GLY A 143 -11.02 -15.98 -6.04
CA GLY A 143 -12.33 -15.86 -5.39
C GLY A 143 -13.50 -15.80 -6.38
N PRO A 144 -14.72 -15.50 -5.94
CA PRO A 144 -15.89 -15.39 -6.82
C PRO A 144 -15.75 -14.18 -7.75
N GLU A 145 -15.39 -14.43 -8.99
CA GLU A 145 -15.09 -13.40 -10.01
C GLU A 145 -16.24 -12.41 -10.24
N THR A 146 -17.48 -12.89 -10.19
CA THR A 146 -18.68 -12.06 -10.36
C THR A 146 -18.81 -10.97 -9.29
N ALA A 147 -18.60 -11.29 -8.02
CA ALA A 147 -18.69 -10.32 -6.92
C ALA A 147 -17.59 -9.23 -7.01
N ASN A 148 -16.43 -9.57 -7.60
CA ASN A 148 -15.33 -8.63 -7.75
C ASN A 148 -15.53 -7.63 -8.91
N MET A 149 -16.35 -7.99 -9.90
CA MET A 149 -16.61 -7.16 -11.08
C MET A 149 -17.81 -6.24 -10.92
N GLU A 150 -18.78 -6.59 -10.06
CA GLU A 150 -20.00 -5.80 -9.85
C GLU A 150 -19.80 -4.56 -8.97
N GLU A 151 -18.75 -4.52 -8.14
CA GLU A 151 -18.45 -3.39 -7.25
C GLU A 151 -17.36 -2.43 -7.78
N ASN A 152 -16.59 -2.85 -8.80
CA ASN A 152 -15.55 -2.03 -9.41
C ASN A 152 -16.05 -1.41 -10.73
#